data_6bd9465c291e1f3d4bba76fad6e879e2
#
_entry.id   6bd9465c291e1f3d4bba76fad6e879e2
#
_cell.length_a   1.000
_cell.length_b   1.000
_cell.length_c   1.000
_cell.angle_alpha   90.00
_cell.angle_beta   90.00
_cell.angle_gamma   90.00
#
_symmetry.space_group_name_H-M   'P 1'
#
loop_
_entity.id
_entity.type
_entity.pdbx_description
1 polymer ?
#
loop_
_entity_poly.entity_id
_entity_poly.type
_entity_poly.pdbx_seq_one_letter_code
_entity_poly.pdbx_strand_id
1 'polypeptide(L)'
;MVTAPKVRHLLEEALRNDVPLLMSAVNWGEVFYMEWRYRGEAKAYEAESRLRQLPIVVIGVDQERATRAGALKQKHALGYADSFAAELAMERGAWLVTADPEFSKVGKALPVYSLPRHGK
;
A
#
# COMPACT_ATOMS: atom_id res chain seq x y z
N MET A 1 -12.59 5.66 -3.26
CA MET A 1 -11.51 4.73 -3.64
C MET A 1 -11.36 4.70 -5.16
N VAL A 2 -10.15 4.80 -5.61
CA VAL A 2 -9.90 4.73 -7.05
C VAL A 2 -10.05 3.30 -7.53
N THR A 3 -10.93 3.10 -8.52
CA THR A 3 -11.09 1.80 -9.16
C THR A 3 -10.46 1.86 -10.54
N ALA A 4 -9.15 2.10 -10.56
CA ALA A 4 -8.43 2.07 -11.82
C ALA A 4 -8.48 0.64 -12.39
N PRO A 5 -8.58 0.50 -13.71
CA PRO A 5 -8.59 -0.82 -14.32
C PRO A 5 -7.40 -1.70 -13.91
N LYS A 6 -6.23 -1.09 -13.71
CA LYS A 6 -5.04 -1.84 -13.27
C LYS A 6 -5.21 -2.43 -11.87
N VAL A 7 -5.85 -1.70 -10.95
CA VAL A 7 -6.10 -2.21 -9.60
C VAL A 7 -7.08 -3.38 -9.66
N ARG A 8 -8.15 -3.23 -10.44
CA ARG A 8 -9.12 -4.30 -10.62
C ARG A 8 -8.45 -5.56 -11.18
N HIS A 9 -7.59 -5.39 -12.17
CA HIS A 9 -6.87 -6.50 -12.79
C HIS A 9 -5.99 -7.23 -11.77
N LEU A 10 -5.29 -6.48 -10.93
CA LEU A 10 -4.44 -7.06 -9.88
C LEU A 10 -5.26 -7.86 -8.87
N LEU A 11 -6.42 -7.33 -8.48
CA LEU A 11 -7.31 -8.02 -7.56
C LEU A 11 -7.89 -9.29 -8.18
N GLU A 12 -8.27 -9.22 -9.45
CA GLU A 12 -8.79 -10.39 -10.16
C GLU A 12 -7.73 -11.48 -10.31
N GLU A 13 -6.50 -11.10 -10.61
CA GLU A 13 -5.39 -12.03 -10.68
C GLU A 13 -5.11 -12.69 -9.33
N ALA A 14 -5.16 -11.90 -8.25
CA ALA A 14 -4.95 -12.42 -6.91
C ALA A 14 -5.99 -13.50 -6.56
N LEU A 15 -7.25 -13.25 -6.92
CA LEU A 15 -8.31 -14.23 -6.70
C LEU A 15 -8.12 -15.47 -7.56
N ARG A 16 -7.79 -15.30 -8.83
CA ARG A 16 -7.67 -16.40 -9.79
C ARG A 16 -6.52 -17.32 -9.45
N ASN A 17 -5.39 -16.76 -8.99
CA ASN A 17 -4.17 -17.50 -8.70
C ASN A 17 -4.02 -17.88 -7.23
N ASP A 18 -4.99 -17.49 -6.40
CA ASP A 18 -4.95 -17.71 -4.95
C ASP A 18 -3.67 -17.15 -4.32
N VAL A 19 -3.23 -15.99 -4.83
CA VAL A 19 -2.07 -15.27 -4.30
C VAL A 19 -2.54 -13.90 -3.87
N PRO A 20 -2.66 -13.63 -2.56
CA PRO A 20 -3.20 -12.36 -2.10
C PRO A 20 -2.22 -11.21 -2.33
N LEU A 21 -2.77 -10.01 -2.41
CA LEU A 21 -1.98 -8.80 -2.34
C LEU A 21 -1.63 -8.55 -0.87
N LEU A 22 -0.48 -7.94 -0.63
CA LEU A 22 -0.03 -7.64 0.73
C LEU A 22 -0.16 -6.16 1.02
N MET A 23 -0.49 -5.82 2.24
CA MET A 23 -0.58 -4.44 2.69
C MET A 23 -0.03 -4.33 4.10
N SER A 24 0.85 -3.36 4.36
CA SER A 24 1.30 -3.11 5.72
C SER A 24 0.13 -2.63 6.59
N ALA A 25 0.13 -3.05 7.86
CA ALA A 25 -0.85 -2.57 8.83
C ALA A 25 -0.82 -1.06 8.97
N VAL A 26 0.34 -0.42 8.77
CA VAL A 26 0.45 1.04 8.80
C VAL A 26 -0.33 1.66 7.65
N ASN A 27 -0.22 1.08 6.46
CA ASN A 27 -0.94 1.59 5.29
C ASN A 27 -2.45 1.34 5.42
N TRP A 28 -2.85 0.24 6.02
CA TRP A 28 -4.25 -0.04 6.32
C TRP A 28 -4.85 1.07 7.19
N GLY A 29 -4.15 1.42 8.28
CA GLY A 29 -4.58 2.49 9.17
C GLY A 29 -4.64 3.84 8.48
N GLU A 30 -3.69 4.10 7.58
CA GLU A 30 -3.68 5.34 6.80
C GLU A 30 -4.90 5.44 5.89
N VAL A 31 -5.25 4.35 5.22
CA VAL A 31 -6.44 4.33 4.36
C VAL A 31 -7.69 4.65 5.18
N PHE A 32 -7.83 4.03 6.35
CA PHE A 32 -8.97 4.27 7.21
C PHE A 32 -9.06 5.73 7.66
N TYR A 33 -7.94 6.26 8.15
CA TYR A 33 -7.84 7.65 8.59
C TYR A 33 -8.18 8.63 7.44
N MET A 34 -7.66 8.39 6.25
CA MET A 34 -7.90 9.26 5.10
C MET A 34 -9.36 9.23 4.66
N GLU A 35 -9.99 8.06 4.67
CA GLU A 35 -11.41 7.94 4.35
C GLU A 35 -12.26 8.72 5.35
N TRP A 36 -11.93 8.62 6.64
CA TRP A 36 -12.63 9.38 7.68
C TRP A 36 -12.47 10.88 7.45
N ARG A 37 -11.24 11.30 7.23
CA ARG A 37 -10.93 12.72 7.03
C ARG A 37 -11.71 13.33 5.87
N TYR A 38 -11.80 12.62 4.76
CA TYR A 38 -12.39 13.17 3.54
C TYR A 38 -13.86 12.81 3.33
N ARG A 39 -14.35 11.75 3.93
CA ARG A 39 -15.71 11.27 3.68
C ARG A 39 -16.53 11.06 4.96
N GLY A 40 -15.92 11.16 6.12
CA GLY A 40 -16.60 11.01 7.40
C GLY A 40 -16.53 9.60 7.96
N GLU A 41 -16.93 9.49 9.21
CA GLU A 41 -16.79 8.25 9.99
C GLU A 41 -17.51 7.06 9.35
N ALA A 42 -18.78 7.26 8.99
CA ALA A 42 -19.59 6.15 8.43
C ALA A 42 -18.96 5.58 7.16
N LYS A 43 -18.49 6.48 6.28
CA LYS A 43 -17.85 6.06 5.02
C LYS A 43 -16.52 5.36 5.27
N ALA A 44 -15.79 5.75 6.31
CA ALA A 44 -14.54 5.10 6.67
C ALA A 44 -14.79 3.63 7.05
N TYR A 45 -15.80 3.38 7.88
CA TYR A 45 -16.14 2.01 8.27
C TYR A 45 -16.67 1.18 7.10
N GLU A 46 -17.43 1.80 6.20
CA GLU A 46 -17.86 1.12 4.96
C GLU A 46 -16.65 0.70 4.12
N ALA A 47 -15.69 1.60 3.96
CA ALA A 47 -14.49 1.32 3.17
C ALA A 47 -13.69 0.19 3.80
N GLU A 48 -13.53 0.20 5.12
CA GLU A 48 -12.82 -0.84 5.85
C GLU A 48 -13.49 -2.19 5.66
N SER A 49 -14.81 -2.23 5.77
CA SER A 49 -15.58 -3.46 5.53
C SER A 49 -15.35 -4.04 4.14
N ARG A 50 -15.34 -3.17 3.13
CA ARG A 50 -15.10 -3.59 1.75
C ARG A 50 -13.70 -4.13 1.57
N LEU A 51 -12.70 -3.45 2.14
CA LEU A 51 -11.32 -3.88 2.04
C LEU A 51 -11.11 -5.27 2.65
N ARG A 52 -11.81 -5.57 3.76
CA ARG A 52 -11.71 -6.89 4.40
C ARG A 52 -12.22 -8.03 3.50
N GLN A 53 -13.03 -7.72 2.50
CA GLN A 53 -13.58 -8.71 1.58
C GLN A 53 -12.68 -8.93 0.36
N LEU A 54 -11.66 -8.10 0.18
CA LEU A 54 -10.75 -8.20 -0.95
C LEU A 54 -9.62 -9.20 -0.66
N PRO A 55 -8.95 -9.73 -1.71
CA PRO A 55 -7.85 -10.67 -1.52
C PRO A 55 -6.57 -9.94 -1.08
N ILE A 56 -6.64 -9.32 0.08
CA ILE A 56 -5.56 -8.56 0.68
C ILE A 56 -5.24 -9.16 2.04
N VAL A 57 -3.97 -9.45 2.28
CA VAL A 57 -3.48 -9.88 3.59
C VAL A 57 -2.74 -8.73 4.22
N VAL A 58 -3.14 -8.35 5.42
CA VAL A 58 -2.51 -7.27 6.17
C VAL A 58 -1.36 -7.85 6.99
N ILE A 59 -0.18 -7.27 6.81
CA ILE A 59 1.05 -7.72 7.48
C ILE A 59 1.34 -6.77 8.64
N GLY A 60 1.47 -7.35 9.84
CA GLY A 60 1.77 -6.57 11.04
C GLY A 60 3.17 -5.98 11.03
N VAL A 61 3.41 -5.03 11.92
CA VAL A 61 4.68 -4.33 12.03
C VAL A 61 5.27 -4.59 13.41
N ASP A 62 6.41 -5.26 13.43
CA ASP A 62 7.18 -5.44 14.64
C ASP A 62 8.30 -4.40 14.73
N GLN A 63 9.09 -4.48 15.80
CA GLN A 63 10.16 -3.53 16.04
C GLN A 63 11.20 -3.52 14.92
N GLU A 64 11.60 -4.70 14.45
CA GLU A 64 12.62 -4.81 13.40
C GLU A 64 12.12 -4.21 12.08
N ARG A 65 10.89 -4.51 11.72
CA ARG A 65 10.29 -3.96 10.50
C ARG A 65 10.18 -2.43 10.60
N ALA A 66 9.80 -1.92 11.77
CA ALA A 66 9.72 -0.47 11.99
C ALA A 66 11.09 0.19 11.83
N THR A 67 12.14 -0.44 12.33
CA THR A 67 13.50 0.09 12.18
C THR A 67 13.91 0.16 10.72
N ARG A 68 13.65 -0.89 9.95
CA ARG A 68 13.96 -0.90 8.52
C ARG A 68 13.19 0.18 7.76
N ALA A 69 11.90 0.36 8.09
CA ALA A 69 11.10 1.40 7.46
C ALA A 69 11.64 2.78 7.79
N GLY A 70 12.02 3.00 9.05
CA GLY A 70 12.63 4.27 9.46
C GLY A 70 13.92 4.57 8.71
N ALA A 71 14.74 3.54 8.47
CA ALA A 71 15.97 3.69 7.70
C ALA A 71 15.67 4.11 6.25
N LEU A 72 14.66 3.48 5.63
CA LEU A 72 14.27 3.83 4.26
C LEU A 72 13.77 5.27 4.18
N LYS A 73 12.98 5.70 5.17
CA LYS A 73 12.52 7.08 5.21
C LYS A 73 13.69 8.05 5.26
N GLN A 74 14.68 7.78 6.09
CA GLN A 74 15.85 8.66 6.24
C GLN A 74 16.68 8.68 4.95
N LYS A 75 16.91 7.53 4.36
CA LYS A 75 17.76 7.43 3.16
C LYS A 75 17.12 8.06 1.92
N HIS A 76 15.81 7.94 1.78
CA HIS A 76 15.13 8.28 0.52
C HIS A 76 14.11 9.40 0.67
N ALA A 77 13.99 9.99 1.86
CA ALA A 77 13.04 11.08 2.12
C ALA A 77 11.59 10.72 1.76
N LEU A 78 11.19 9.50 2.06
CA LEU A 78 9.82 9.04 1.84
C LEU A 78 8.89 9.54 2.95
N GLY A 79 7.57 9.60 2.67
CA GLY A 79 6.59 9.77 3.72
C GLY A 79 6.66 8.60 4.70
N TYR A 80 6.24 8.81 5.94
CA TYR A 80 6.40 7.76 6.96
C TYR A 80 5.63 6.49 6.60
N ALA A 81 4.35 6.62 6.27
CA ALA A 81 3.54 5.46 5.88
C ALA A 81 4.08 4.81 4.60
N ASP A 82 4.56 5.61 3.64
CA ASP A 82 5.14 5.11 2.40
C ASP A 82 6.37 4.25 2.67
N SER A 83 7.16 4.59 3.68
CA SER A 83 8.35 3.82 4.00
C SER A 83 8.02 2.41 4.47
N PHE A 84 6.85 2.21 5.10
CA PHE A 84 6.41 0.86 5.48
C PHE A 84 5.97 0.04 4.29
N ALA A 85 5.33 0.66 3.29
CA ALA A 85 4.99 -0.03 2.05
C ALA A 85 6.24 -0.46 1.29
N ALA A 86 7.23 0.43 1.21
CA ALA A 86 8.50 0.13 0.55
C ALA A 86 9.25 -0.99 1.28
N GLU A 87 9.30 -0.93 2.61
CA GLU A 87 10.00 -1.94 3.41
C GLU A 87 9.38 -3.32 3.20
N LEU A 88 8.05 -3.40 3.23
CA LEU A 88 7.35 -4.67 3.03
C LEU A 88 7.65 -5.25 1.64
N ALA A 89 7.54 -4.42 0.60
CA ALA A 89 7.79 -4.86 -0.76
C ALA A 89 9.23 -5.38 -0.91
N MET A 90 10.20 -4.66 -0.37
CA MET A 90 11.60 -5.06 -0.48
C MET A 90 11.88 -6.35 0.28
N GLU A 91 11.33 -6.49 1.48
CA GLU A 91 11.52 -7.67 2.30
C GLU A 91 10.94 -8.92 1.63
N ARG A 92 9.84 -8.77 0.91
CA ARG A 92 9.16 -9.89 0.23
C ARG A 92 9.64 -10.08 -1.20
N GLY A 93 10.54 -9.24 -1.70
CA GLY A 93 10.96 -9.29 -3.09
C GLY A 93 9.78 -9.08 -4.04
N ALA A 94 8.86 -8.22 -3.65
CA ALA A 94 7.63 -7.97 -4.38
C ALA A 94 7.64 -6.62 -5.08
N TRP A 95 6.76 -6.44 -6.05
CA TRP A 95 6.56 -5.14 -6.68
C TRP A 95 5.68 -4.27 -5.79
N LEU A 96 6.04 -3.00 -5.68
CA LEU A 96 5.20 -2.01 -4.99
C LEU A 96 4.19 -1.44 -5.98
N VAL A 97 2.90 -1.54 -5.64
CA VAL A 97 1.83 -0.98 -6.47
C VAL A 97 1.48 0.40 -5.92
N THR A 98 1.68 1.45 -6.70
CA THR A 98 1.46 2.82 -6.25
C THR A 98 1.17 3.77 -7.40
N ALA A 99 0.47 4.87 -7.10
CA ALA A 99 0.30 5.99 -8.01
C ALA A 99 1.30 7.13 -7.72
N ASP A 100 2.10 7.00 -6.66
CA ASP A 100 3.01 8.06 -6.23
C ASP A 100 4.37 7.90 -6.88
N PRO A 101 4.84 8.90 -7.67
CA PRO A 101 6.15 8.83 -8.31
C PRO A 101 7.34 8.94 -7.36
N GLU A 102 7.10 9.34 -6.10
CA GLU A 102 8.16 9.50 -5.10
C GLU A 102 8.95 8.22 -4.84
N PHE A 103 8.33 7.05 -5.03
CA PHE A 103 8.99 5.78 -4.79
C PHE A 103 10.15 5.50 -5.76
N SER A 104 10.21 6.18 -6.88
CA SER A 104 11.33 6.01 -7.82
C SER A 104 12.68 6.39 -7.22
N LYS A 105 12.67 7.19 -6.14
CA LYS A 105 13.88 7.59 -5.43
C LYS A 105 14.66 6.39 -4.86
N VAL A 106 13.97 5.29 -4.58
CA VAL A 106 14.61 4.11 -3.97
C VAL A 106 15.48 3.36 -4.98
N GLY A 107 15.14 3.45 -6.25
CA GLY A 107 15.94 2.84 -7.31
C GLY A 107 15.58 1.36 -7.54
N LYS A 108 16.58 0.60 -8.06
CA LYS A 108 16.35 -0.76 -8.53
C LYS A 108 15.96 -1.75 -7.43
N ALA A 109 16.28 -1.44 -6.17
CA ALA A 109 15.94 -2.31 -5.06
C ALA A 109 14.43 -2.39 -4.82
N LEU A 110 13.67 -1.45 -5.39
CA LEU A 110 12.22 -1.40 -5.22
C LEU A 110 11.56 -1.32 -6.60
N PRO A 111 11.22 -2.44 -7.22
CA PRO A 111 10.47 -2.38 -8.48
C PRO A 111 9.05 -1.88 -8.22
N VAL A 112 8.60 -0.97 -9.05
CA VAL A 112 7.33 -0.27 -8.88
C VAL A 112 6.39 -0.58 -10.02
N TYR A 113 5.15 -0.94 -9.68
CA TYR A 113 4.05 -1.08 -10.62
C TYR A 113 3.24 0.21 -10.52
N SER A 114 3.43 1.10 -11.49
CA SER A 114 2.82 2.43 -11.43
C SER A 114 1.36 2.43 -11.85
N LEU A 115 0.53 3.07 -11.03
CA LEU A 115 -0.87 3.30 -11.34
C LEU A 115 -1.04 4.73 -11.85
N PRO A 116 -2.07 5.00 -12.70
CA PRO A 116 -2.38 6.37 -13.08
C PRO A 116 -2.75 7.19 -11.85
N ARG A 117 -2.28 8.46 -11.81
CA ARG A 117 -2.67 9.36 -10.73
C ARG A 117 -4.11 9.80 -10.96
N HIS A 118 -4.90 9.67 -9.90
CA HIS A 118 -6.29 10.08 -9.96
C HIS A 118 -6.39 11.60 -10.14
N GLY A 119 -7.25 12.04 -11.05
CA GLY A 119 -7.48 13.46 -11.29
C GLY A 119 -6.44 14.13 -12.17
N LYS A 120 -5.53 13.40 -12.77
CA LYS A 120 -4.51 13.94 -13.68
C LYS A 120 -4.75 13.57 -15.10
#